data_2a8f2a94f2e47c916bf68acc60e05b45
#
_entry.id   2a8f2a94f2e47c916bf68acc60e05b45
#
_cell.length_a   1.000
_cell.length_b   1.000
_cell.length_c   1.000
_cell.angle_alpha   90.00
_cell.angle_beta   90.00
_cell.angle_gamma   90.00
#
_symmetry.space_group_name_H-M   'P 1'
#
loop_
_entity.id
_entity.type
_entity.pdbx_description
1 polymer ?
#
loop_
_entity_poly.entity_id
_entity_poly.type
_entity_poly.pdbx_seq_one_letter_code
_entity_poly.pdbx_strand_id
1 'polypeptide(L)'
;MKYSGIGGQAVMEGVMMQNKDTYAVAVRKPDHEIDAKVSKRKNSKALDAVRKIPILRGVVSFVDSLYLGMSTLMYSASFFEDEDDEGTLASKKKEKEEELTAEEKKKRAAKEKKQENAMLGGTVVLSIVIALALFFALPYFLSGFFKKVISSQMLIAFIEGVIRLTIFLGYIAIISLTPDIKRTFMYHGSEHKCINCIEHGLPLTVENVRKSSKHHKRCGTSFLLIVMLISILFFMFIRVDSKPLQLLLRLVLIPVIAGVSYEFIRLAGRYDNPVVNMLSVPGLLMQRMTTKEPDDEMIEVGIASVEAVFDWKKWQEENNVCAH
;
A
#
# COMPACT_ATOMS: atom_id res chain seq x y z
N MET A 1 -23.11 -0.39 11.20
CA MET A 1 -22.03 -0.91 10.32
C MET A 1 -21.28 -2.00 11.06
N LYS A 2 -21.14 -3.18 10.50
CA LYS A 2 -20.32 -4.28 11.06
C LYS A 2 -19.05 -4.47 10.23
N TYR A 3 -17.99 -4.90 10.91
CA TYR A 3 -16.69 -5.10 10.30
C TYR A 3 -16.60 -6.46 9.59
N SER A 4 -16.35 -6.46 8.29
CA SER A 4 -16.23 -7.67 7.48
C SER A 4 -14.90 -8.44 7.68
N GLY A 5 -13.86 -7.72 8.06
CA GLY A 5 -12.52 -8.29 8.22
C GLY A 5 -11.74 -8.43 6.91
N ILE A 6 -12.34 -8.11 5.78
CA ILE A 6 -11.64 -8.03 4.50
C ILE A 6 -10.88 -6.71 4.38
N GLY A 7 -9.85 -6.71 3.58
CA GLY A 7 -9.08 -5.53 3.19
C GLY A 7 -8.37 -5.81 1.89
N GLY A 8 -7.87 -4.77 1.24
CA GLY A 8 -7.24 -4.93 -0.05
C GLY A 8 -6.21 -3.85 -0.34
N GLN A 9 -5.83 -3.79 -1.59
CA GLN A 9 -5.02 -2.74 -2.18
C GLN A 9 -5.26 -2.67 -3.69
N ALA A 10 -5.13 -1.48 -4.26
CA ALA A 10 -5.08 -1.32 -5.70
C ALA A 10 -3.74 -1.85 -6.25
N VAL A 11 -3.81 -2.46 -7.41
CA VAL A 11 -2.66 -2.87 -8.23
C VAL A 11 -2.82 -2.27 -9.63
N MET A 12 -1.88 -2.53 -10.55
CA MET A 12 -1.99 -2.05 -11.92
C MET A 12 -3.22 -2.68 -12.59
N GLU A 13 -4.13 -1.84 -13.07
CA GLU A 13 -5.41 -2.23 -13.70
C GLU A 13 -6.20 -3.27 -12.90
N GLY A 14 -6.12 -3.21 -11.54
CA GLY A 14 -6.72 -4.26 -10.73
C GLY A 14 -6.85 -3.94 -9.25
N VAL A 15 -7.45 -4.92 -8.56
CA VAL A 15 -7.65 -4.89 -7.11
C VAL A 15 -7.23 -6.23 -6.52
N MET A 16 -6.43 -6.19 -5.46
CA MET A 16 -6.20 -7.33 -4.59
C MET A 16 -7.12 -7.24 -3.38
N MET A 17 -7.84 -8.31 -3.09
CA MET A 17 -8.62 -8.46 -1.85
C MET A 17 -8.08 -9.61 -1.01
N GLN A 18 -8.05 -9.40 0.30
CA GLN A 18 -7.59 -10.39 1.27
C GLN A 18 -8.66 -10.67 2.32
N ASN A 19 -8.86 -11.96 2.59
CA ASN A 19 -9.68 -12.46 3.70
C ASN A 19 -8.85 -13.49 4.48
N LYS A 20 -8.42 -13.11 5.70
CA LYS A 20 -7.53 -13.93 6.54
C LYS A 20 -6.25 -14.34 5.80
N ASP A 21 -6.08 -15.64 5.53
CA ASP A 21 -4.90 -16.23 4.88
C ASP A 21 -5.05 -16.39 3.37
N THR A 22 -6.22 -16.07 2.82
CA THR A 22 -6.50 -16.15 1.38
C THR A 22 -6.59 -14.76 0.80
N TYR A 23 -5.99 -14.57 -0.38
CA TYR A 23 -6.13 -13.34 -1.16
C TYR A 23 -6.38 -13.65 -2.62
N ALA A 24 -7.07 -12.76 -3.31
CA ALA A 24 -7.22 -12.79 -4.76
C ALA A 24 -6.73 -11.49 -5.36
N VAL A 25 -6.14 -11.58 -6.54
CA VAL A 25 -5.81 -10.43 -7.38
C VAL A 25 -6.67 -10.53 -8.62
N ALA A 26 -7.57 -9.58 -8.82
CA ALA A 26 -8.34 -9.44 -10.04
C ALA A 26 -7.74 -8.30 -10.86
N VAL A 27 -7.45 -8.56 -12.13
CA VAL A 27 -6.84 -7.61 -13.07
C VAL A 27 -7.66 -7.60 -14.35
N ARG A 28 -7.94 -6.42 -14.88
CA ARG A 28 -8.49 -6.28 -16.24
C ARG A 28 -7.34 -6.29 -17.23
N LYS A 29 -7.26 -7.33 -18.03
CA LYS A 29 -6.24 -7.51 -19.06
C LYS A 29 -6.46 -6.55 -20.27
N PRO A 30 -5.46 -6.38 -21.14
CA PRO A 30 -5.61 -5.59 -22.37
C PRO A 30 -6.76 -6.06 -23.29
N ASP A 31 -7.09 -7.35 -23.25
CA ASP A 31 -8.23 -7.93 -23.99
C ASP A 31 -9.60 -7.66 -23.35
N HIS A 32 -9.66 -6.81 -22.31
CA HIS A 32 -10.82 -6.46 -21.49
C HIS A 32 -11.40 -7.59 -20.62
N GLU A 33 -10.80 -8.80 -20.63
CA GLU A 33 -11.20 -9.87 -19.72
C GLU A 33 -10.67 -9.62 -18.30
N ILE A 34 -11.41 -10.09 -17.30
CA ILE A 34 -10.97 -10.05 -15.90
C ILE A 34 -10.32 -11.39 -15.55
N ASP A 35 -9.03 -11.36 -15.20
CA ASP A 35 -8.34 -12.49 -14.63
C ASP A 35 -8.35 -12.37 -13.11
N ALA A 36 -8.81 -13.41 -12.39
CA ALA A 36 -8.90 -13.42 -10.94
C ALA A 36 -8.14 -14.63 -10.37
N LYS A 37 -6.94 -14.37 -9.85
CA LYS A 37 -6.07 -15.39 -9.27
C LYS A 37 -6.17 -15.44 -7.76
N VAL A 38 -6.61 -16.58 -7.24
CA VAL A 38 -6.67 -16.85 -5.79
C VAL A 38 -5.37 -17.50 -5.31
N SER A 39 -4.86 -17.03 -4.19
CA SER A 39 -3.64 -17.53 -3.57
C SER A 39 -3.74 -17.55 -2.05
N LYS A 40 -2.89 -18.35 -1.40
CA LYS A 40 -2.81 -18.42 0.07
C LYS A 40 -1.49 -17.83 0.56
N ARG A 41 -1.55 -17.11 1.67
CA ARG A 41 -0.35 -16.64 2.37
C ARG A 41 0.39 -17.83 2.97
N LYS A 42 1.71 -17.79 2.85
CA LYS A 42 2.56 -18.75 3.56
C LYS A 42 2.69 -18.30 5.02
N ASN A 43 2.01 -18.99 5.92
CA ASN A 43 2.12 -18.72 7.35
C ASN A 43 3.18 -19.63 7.97
N SER A 44 3.98 -19.06 8.88
CA SER A 44 4.94 -19.79 9.71
C SER A 44 4.45 -19.78 11.16
N LYS A 45 4.52 -20.92 11.85
CA LYS A 45 4.16 -21.04 13.28
C LYS A 45 4.92 -20.03 14.16
N ALA A 46 6.16 -19.69 13.79
CA ALA A 46 6.96 -18.68 14.49
C ALA A 46 6.37 -17.28 14.33
N LEU A 47 5.93 -16.90 13.12
CA LEU A 47 5.26 -15.63 12.86
C LEU A 47 3.92 -15.53 13.59
N ASP A 48 3.18 -16.61 13.68
CA ASP A 48 1.90 -16.63 14.40
C ASP A 48 2.08 -16.38 15.91
N ALA A 49 3.18 -16.85 16.51
CA ALA A 49 3.52 -16.52 17.89
C ALA A 49 3.85 -15.03 18.07
N VAL A 50 4.62 -14.44 17.16
CA VAL A 50 4.99 -12.99 17.19
C VAL A 50 3.74 -12.12 16.98
N ARG A 51 2.80 -12.53 16.13
CA ARG A 51 1.53 -11.82 15.90
C ARG A 51 0.60 -11.73 17.12
N LYS A 52 0.86 -12.50 18.18
CA LYS A 52 0.13 -12.37 19.44
C LYS A 52 0.60 -11.19 20.30
N ILE A 53 1.81 -10.71 20.08
CA ILE A 53 2.43 -9.65 20.88
C ILE A 53 2.07 -8.28 20.29
N PRO A 54 1.43 -7.36 21.04
CA PRO A 54 1.18 -5.99 20.58
C PRO A 54 2.48 -5.32 20.11
N ILE A 55 2.35 -4.38 19.17
CA ILE A 55 3.46 -3.70 18.48
C ILE A 55 4.22 -4.63 17.53
N LEU A 56 4.74 -5.79 17.99
CA LEU A 56 5.44 -6.73 17.11
C LEU A 56 4.54 -7.27 15.99
N ARG A 57 3.28 -7.55 16.29
CA ARG A 57 2.31 -7.92 15.24
C ARG A 57 2.14 -6.82 14.19
N GLY A 58 2.23 -5.55 14.59
CA GLY A 58 2.16 -4.42 13.66
C GLY A 58 3.36 -4.39 12.72
N VAL A 59 4.57 -4.62 13.24
CA VAL A 59 5.79 -4.73 12.43
C VAL A 59 5.68 -5.88 11.44
N VAL A 60 5.30 -7.07 11.91
CA VAL A 60 5.12 -8.25 11.05
C VAL A 60 4.05 -8.00 9.99
N SER A 61 2.90 -7.44 10.39
CA SER A 61 1.81 -7.14 9.44
C SER A 61 2.23 -6.11 8.39
N PHE A 62 3.03 -5.11 8.77
CA PHE A 62 3.56 -4.12 7.85
C PHE A 62 4.51 -4.74 6.82
N VAL A 63 5.48 -5.55 7.27
CA VAL A 63 6.42 -6.26 6.38
C VAL A 63 5.67 -7.20 5.44
N ASP A 64 4.70 -7.97 5.98
CA ASP A 64 3.86 -8.85 5.18
C ASP A 64 3.05 -8.10 4.13
N SER A 65 2.50 -6.93 4.49
CA SER A 65 1.74 -6.09 3.54
C SER A 65 2.63 -5.54 2.44
N LEU A 66 3.87 -5.15 2.74
CA LEU A 66 4.83 -4.71 1.73
C LEU A 66 5.20 -5.84 0.77
N TYR A 67 5.48 -7.04 1.31
CA TYR A 67 5.80 -8.21 0.50
C TYR A 67 4.63 -8.60 -0.42
N LEU A 68 3.43 -8.70 0.17
CA LEU A 68 2.22 -9.03 -0.58
C LEU A 68 1.92 -7.97 -1.63
N GLY A 69 2.03 -6.69 -1.23
CA GLY A 69 1.82 -5.55 -2.12
C GLY A 69 2.73 -5.57 -3.33
N MET A 70 4.03 -5.77 -3.12
CA MET A 70 5.00 -5.86 -4.20
C MET A 70 4.71 -7.07 -5.10
N SER A 71 4.46 -8.25 -4.51
CA SER A 71 4.19 -9.47 -5.26
C SER A 71 2.94 -9.36 -6.14
N THR A 72 1.86 -8.76 -5.62
CA THR A 72 0.61 -8.59 -6.37
C THR A 72 0.70 -7.49 -7.42
N LEU A 73 1.48 -6.43 -7.15
CA LEU A 73 1.77 -5.38 -8.12
C LEU A 73 2.59 -5.93 -9.31
N MET A 74 3.64 -6.72 -9.04
CA MET A 74 4.42 -7.37 -10.09
C MET A 74 3.57 -8.35 -10.90
N TYR A 75 2.70 -9.11 -10.24
CA TYR A 75 1.77 -9.99 -10.93
C TYR A 75 0.84 -9.21 -11.86
N SER A 76 0.27 -8.09 -11.42
CA SER A 76 -0.60 -7.28 -12.28
C SER A 76 0.17 -6.61 -13.41
N ALA A 77 1.39 -6.14 -13.15
CA ALA A 77 2.25 -5.52 -14.18
C ALA A 77 2.64 -6.49 -15.29
N SER A 78 2.81 -7.80 -14.98
CA SER A 78 3.21 -8.80 -15.98
C SER A 78 2.21 -9.00 -17.13
N PHE A 79 0.97 -8.52 -17.01
CA PHE A 79 0.00 -8.54 -18.12
C PHE A 79 0.21 -7.40 -19.13
N PHE A 80 1.06 -6.41 -18.82
CA PHE A 80 1.25 -5.19 -19.61
C PHE A 80 2.69 -5.02 -20.12
N GLU A 81 3.62 -5.94 -19.73
CA GLU A 81 5.05 -5.87 -20.12
C GLU A 81 5.28 -6.11 -21.62
N ASP A 82 4.35 -6.79 -22.32
CA ASP A 82 4.51 -7.15 -23.73
C ASP A 82 4.15 -6.00 -24.71
N GLU A 83 3.44 -4.96 -24.28
CA GLU A 83 3.01 -3.86 -25.16
C GLU A 83 4.14 -2.84 -25.46
N ASP A 84 5.10 -2.67 -24.55
CA ASP A 84 6.18 -1.68 -24.73
C ASP A 84 7.38 -2.20 -25.55
N ASP A 85 7.52 -3.51 -25.76
CA ASP A 85 8.70 -4.13 -26.40
C ASP A 85 8.50 -4.55 -27.88
N GLU A 86 7.28 -4.44 -28.47
CA GLU A 86 7.03 -4.84 -29.86
C GLU A 86 7.57 -3.89 -30.94
N GLY A 87 8.07 -2.74 -30.57
CA GLY A 87 8.60 -1.75 -31.51
C GLY A 87 10.11 -1.81 -31.74
N THR A 88 10.64 -2.68 -32.55
CA THR A 88 11.99 -2.63 -33.20
C THR A 88 13.10 -3.54 -32.68
N LEU A 89 13.04 -4.15 -31.51
CA LEU A 89 14.10 -5.04 -31.01
C LEU A 89 13.73 -6.54 -31.09
N ALA A 90 12.44 -6.87 -31.08
CA ALA A 90 11.95 -8.26 -31.08
C ALA A 90 12.25 -9.01 -32.40
N SER A 91 12.20 -8.33 -33.54
CA SER A 91 12.49 -8.96 -34.84
C SER A 91 13.97 -9.38 -35.02
N LYS A 92 14.89 -8.56 -34.48
CA LYS A 92 16.34 -8.89 -34.50
C LYS A 92 16.73 -9.94 -33.45
N LYS A 93 15.91 -10.12 -32.41
CA LYS A 93 16.15 -11.12 -31.36
C LYS A 93 15.72 -12.52 -31.81
N LYS A 94 14.63 -12.65 -32.57
CA LYS A 94 14.12 -13.93 -33.11
C LYS A 94 15.07 -14.58 -34.13
N GLU A 95 15.66 -13.80 -35.02
CA GLU A 95 16.63 -14.33 -36.01
C GLU A 95 17.92 -14.89 -35.39
N LYS A 96 18.37 -14.36 -34.24
CA LYS A 96 19.55 -14.87 -33.52
C LYS A 96 19.25 -16.05 -32.58
N GLU A 97 18.01 -16.35 -32.30
CA GLU A 97 17.62 -17.48 -31.44
C GLU A 97 17.49 -18.80 -32.18
N GLU A 98 17.37 -18.81 -33.50
CA GLU A 98 17.26 -20.05 -34.29
C GLU A 98 18.57 -20.82 -34.42
N GLU A 99 19.72 -20.16 -34.23
CA GLU A 99 21.05 -20.79 -34.40
C GLU A 99 21.66 -21.35 -33.10
N LEU A 100 21.02 -21.17 -31.94
CA LEU A 100 21.59 -21.55 -30.62
C LEU A 100 21.14 -22.95 -30.18
N THR A 101 22.09 -23.75 -29.67
CA THR A 101 21.80 -25.05 -29.05
C THR A 101 20.93 -24.90 -27.79
N ALA A 102 20.18 -25.96 -27.43
CA ALA A 102 19.28 -25.95 -26.27
C ALA A 102 20.00 -25.59 -24.95
N GLU A 103 21.29 -25.91 -24.84
CA GLU A 103 22.10 -25.59 -23.65
C GLU A 103 22.53 -24.12 -23.59
N GLU A 104 22.82 -23.53 -24.75
CA GLU A 104 23.15 -22.10 -24.88
C GLU A 104 21.93 -21.22 -24.64
N LYS A 105 20.75 -21.63 -25.15
CA LYS A 105 19.47 -20.97 -24.86
C LYS A 105 19.19 -20.96 -23.34
N LYS A 106 19.43 -22.08 -22.65
CA LYS A 106 19.25 -22.19 -21.21
C LYS A 106 20.22 -21.32 -20.40
N LYS A 107 21.49 -21.26 -20.82
CA LYS A 107 22.50 -20.38 -20.19
C LYS A 107 22.21 -18.90 -20.43
N ARG A 108 21.75 -18.55 -21.63
CA ARG A 108 21.37 -17.17 -21.98
C ARG A 108 20.15 -16.71 -21.20
N ALA A 109 19.08 -17.51 -21.17
CA ALA A 109 17.89 -17.22 -20.36
C ALA A 109 18.20 -17.07 -18.87
N ALA A 110 19.11 -17.92 -18.32
CA ALA A 110 19.56 -17.78 -16.94
C ALA A 110 20.36 -16.49 -16.70
N LYS A 111 21.18 -16.08 -17.68
CA LYS A 111 21.95 -14.82 -17.60
C LYS A 111 21.06 -13.60 -17.74
N GLU A 112 20.12 -13.60 -18.67
CA GLU A 112 19.13 -12.53 -18.86
C GLU A 112 18.28 -12.36 -17.61
N LYS A 113 17.74 -13.45 -17.04
CA LYS A 113 16.99 -13.42 -15.77
C LYS A 113 17.82 -12.93 -14.59
N LYS A 114 19.12 -13.26 -14.54
CA LYS A 114 20.01 -12.75 -13.50
C LYS A 114 20.27 -11.26 -13.67
N GLN A 115 20.42 -10.78 -14.90
CA GLN A 115 20.63 -9.35 -15.20
C GLN A 115 19.37 -8.55 -14.93
N GLU A 116 18.20 -9.05 -15.31
CA GLU A 116 16.89 -8.47 -14.99
C GLU A 116 16.66 -8.36 -13.47
N ASN A 117 16.89 -9.44 -12.73
CA ASN A 117 16.80 -9.42 -11.26
C ASN A 117 17.82 -8.46 -10.62
N ALA A 118 19.01 -8.32 -11.18
CA ALA A 118 20.00 -7.36 -10.69
C ALA A 118 19.58 -5.92 -10.98
N MET A 119 19.00 -5.66 -12.15
CA MET A 119 18.49 -4.34 -12.53
C MET A 119 17.28 -3.96 -11.66
N LEU A 120 16.31 -4.86 -11.47
CA LEU A 120 15.18 -4.67 -10.57
C LEU A 120 15.66 -4.41 -9.13
N GLY A 121 16.59 -5.22 -8.62
CA GLY A 121 17.17 -5.01 -7.30
C GLY A 121 17.88 -3.66 -7.17
N GLY A 122 18.62 -3.24 -8.19
CA GLY A 122 19.27 -1.92 -8.25
C GLY A 122 18.26 -0.78 -8.22
N THR A 123 17.20 -0.89 -9.00
CA THR A 123 16.11 0.11 -9.02
C THR A 123 15.42 0.24 -7.66
N VAL A 124 15.12 -0.89 -7.01
CA VAL A 124 14.53 -0.89 -5.67
C VAL A 124 15.46 -0.23 -4.65
N VAL A 125 16.75 -0.57 -4.66
CA VAL A 125 17.74 0.06 -3.74
C VAL A 125 17.83 1.56 -4.02
N LEU A 126 17.92 1.98 -5.26
CA LEU A 126 17.96 3.40 -5.64
C LEU A 126 16.70 4.15 -5.16
N SER A 127 15.52 3.55 -5.35
CA SER A 127 14.24 4.11 -4.88
C SER A 127 14.21 4.28 -3.37
N ILE A 128 14.72 3.31 -2.61
CA ILE A 128 14.85 3.40 -1.15
C ILE A 128 15.78 4.54 -0.75
N VAL A 129 16.94 4.67 -1.41
CA VAL A 129 17.90 5.74 -1.14
C VAL A 129 17.28 7.12 -1.41
N ILE A 130 16.58 7.27 -2.53
CA ILE A 130 15.86 8.52 -2.87
C ILE A 130 14.78 8.82 -1.83
N ALA A 131 14.00 7.83 -1.42
CA ALA A 131 12.95 8.01 -0.40
C ALA A 131 13.56 8.43 0.95
N LEU A 132 14.65 7.80 1.38
CA LEU A 132 15.35 8.20 2.61
C LEU A 132 15.94 9.61 2.51
N ALA A 133 16.50 9.99 1.37
CA ALA A 133 17.00 11.34 1.13
C ALA A 133 15.85 12.38 1.20
N LEU A 134 14.73 12.10 0.54
CA LEU A 134 13.60 13.03 0.45
C LEU A 134 12.84 13.16 1.78
N PHE A 135 12.58 12.06 2.48
CA PHE A 135 11.71 12.05 3.66
C PHE A 135 12.46 12.09 5.00
N PHE A 136 13.77 11.88 5.03
CA PHE A 136 14.57 11.95 6.24
C PHE A 136 15.69 12.99 6.15
N ALA A 137 16.54 12.93 5.13
CA ALA A 137 17.68 13.82 5.04
C ALA A 137 17.24 15.27 4.74
N LEU A 138 16.39 15.48 3.76
CA LEU A 138 15.95 16.82 3.37
C LEU A 138 15.24 17.58 4.50
N PRO A 139 14.23 17.02 5.22
CA PRO A 139 13.62 17.70 6.38
C PRO A 139 14.63 18.01 7.50
N TYR A 140 15.57 17.10 7.75
CA TYR A 140 16.62 17.31 8.73
C TYR A 140 17.54 18.49 8.37
N PHE A 141 17.96 18.59 7.11
CA PHE A 141 18.78 19.71 6.64
C PHE A 141 18.01 21.03 6.68
N LEU A 142 16.77 21.04 6.20
CA LEU A 142 15.92 22.24 6.20
C LEU A 142 15.63 22.73 7.61
N SER A 143 15.33 21.83 8.55
CA SER A 143 15.13 22.20 9.96
C SER A 143 16.40 22.77 10.61
N GLY A 144 17.58 22.40 10.09
CA GLY A 144 18.86 22.92 10.55
C GLY A 144 19.01 24.44 10.44
N PHE A 145 18.38 25.07 9.45
CA PHE A 145 18.42 26.55 9.31
C PHE A 145 17.77 27.27 10.50
N PHE A 146 16.75 26.64 11.11
CA PHE A 146 16.04 27.21 12.25
C PHE A 146 16.85 27.13 13.56
N LYS A 147 17.91 26.31 13.62
CA LYS A 147 18.78 26.18 14.80
C LYS A 147 19.53 27.47 15.16
N LYS A 148 19.66 28.38 14.20
CA LYS A 148 20.29 29.69 14.42
C LYS A 148 19.40 30.65 15.25
N VAL A 149 18.09 30.43 15.21
CA VAL A 149 17.08 31.32 15.83
C VAL A 149 16.37 30.62 17.00
N ILE A 150 16.25 29.28 16.94
CA ILE A 150 15.50 28.48 17.90
C ILE A 150 16.47 27.60 18.70
N SER A 151 16.53 27.82 20.01
CA SER A 151 17.36 27.04 20.93
C SER A 151 16.67 25.73 21.38
N SER A 152 15.34 25.64 21.28
CA SER A 152 14.59 24.46 21.72
C SER A 152 14.73 23.30 20.73
N GLN A 153 15.40 22.23 21.16
CA GLN A 153 15.52 20.99 20.36
C GLN A 153 14.16 20.36 20.05
N MET A 154 13.22 20.44 20.99
CA MET A 154 11.86 19.92 20.82
C MET A 154 11.11 20.67 19.70
N LEU A 155 11.21 22.00 19.66
CA LEU A 155 10.59 22.82 18.64
C LEU A 155 11.22 22.58 17.26
N ILE A 156 12.54 22.39 17.20
CA ILE A 156 13.24 22.03 15.96
C ILE A 156 12.77 20.66 15.45
N ALA A 157 12.63 19.66 16.33
CA ALA A 157 12.12 18.34 15.94
C ALA A 157 10.67 18.41 15.46
N PHE A 158 9.85 19.26 16.07
CA PHE A 158 8.48 19.53 15.60
C PHE A 158 8.47 20.15 14.20
N ILE A 159 9.26 21.21 13.98
CA ILE A 159 9.42 21.87 12.67
C ILE A 159 9.91 20.87 11.60
N GLU A 160 10.90 20.05 11.94
CA GLU A 160 11.37 18.98 11.05
C GLU A 160 10.23 18.02 10.65
N GLY A 161 9.41 17.64 11.64
CA GLY A 161 8.24 16.78 11.41
C GLY A 161 7.19 17.45 10.51
N VAL A 162 6.91 18.73 10.71
CA VAL A 162 5.99 19.52 9.86
C VAL A 162 6.54 19.62 8.42
N ILE A 163 7.84 19.91 8.26
CA ILE A 163 8.49 19.93 6.94
C ILE A 163 8.35 18.57 6.25
N ARG A 164 8.63 17.47 6.97
CA ARG A 164 8.49 16.11 6.47
C ARG A 164 7.07 15.82 5.99
N LEU A 165 6.09 16.18 6.81
CA LEU A 165 4.68 16.01 6.46
C LEU A 165 4.29 16.81 5.23
N THR A 166 4.76 18.06 5.12
CA THR A 166 4.51 18.92 3.96
C THR A 166 5.13 18.34 2.68
N ILE A 167 6.37 17.86 2.75
CA ILE A 167 7.03 17.19 1.62
C ILE A 167 6.25 15.93 1.21
N PHE A 168 5.81 15.12 2.17
CA PHE A 168 5.04 13.92 1.90
C PHE A 168 3.69 14.22 1.23
N LEU A 169 2.93 15.18 1.76
CA LEU A 169 1.65 15.58 1.15
C LEU A 169 1.84 16.20 -0.23
N GLY A 170 2.89 17.02 -0.40
CA GLY A 170 3.26 17.58 -1.70
C GLY A 170 3.64 16.49 -2.71
N TYR A 171 4.42 15.50 -2.30
CA TYR A 171 4.75 14.34 -3.12
C TYR A 171 3.50 13.58 -3.58
N ILE A 172 2.59 13.25 -2.64
CA ILE A 172 1.33 12.58 -2.99
C ILE A 172 0.50 13.43 -3.95
N ALA A 173 0.42 14.76 -3.73
CA ALA A 173 -0.30 15.67 -4.63
C ALA A 173 0.27 15.62 -6.05
N ILE A 174 1.60 15.68 -6.19
CA ILE A 174 2.28 15.68 -7.50
C ILE A 174 2.07 14.35 -8.22
N ILE A 175 2.32 13.21 -7.56
CA ILE A 175 2.17 11.90 -8.22
C ILE A 175 0.72 11.59 -8.57
N SER A 176 -0.26 12.14 -7.81
CA SER A 176 -1.68 11.96 -8.10
C SER A 176 -2.15 12.61 -9.41
N LEU A 177 -1.29 13.45 -10.01
CA LEU A 177 -1.54 14.09 -11.31
C LEU A 177 -1.15 13.20 -12.49
N THR A 178 -0.28 12.20 -12.26
CA THR A 178 0.12 11.27 -13.33
C THR A 178 -1.05 10.34 -13.69
N PRO A 179 -1.31 10.06 -14.99
CA PRO A 179 -2.44 9.23 -15.42
C PRO A 179 -2.48 7.86 -14.75
N ASP A 180 -1.34 7.15 -14.69
CA ASP A 180 -1.25 5.78 -14.17
C ASP A 180 -1.54 5.72 -12.66
N ILE A 181 -1.00 6.67 -11.90
CA ILE A 181 -1.28 6.77 -10.46
C ILE A 181 -2.73 7.16 -10.22
N LYS A 182 -3.28 8.06 -11.06
CA LYS A 182 -4.70 8.42 -10.99
C LYS A 182 -5.60 7.20 -11.23
N ARG A 183 -5.29 6.34 -12.22
CA ARG A 183 -6.01 5.10 -12.46
C ARG A 183 -5.89 4.14 -11.27
N THR A 184 -4.69 3.95 -10.74
CA THR A 184 -4.47 3.15 -9.51
C THR A 184 -5.32 3.69 -8.35
N PHE A 185 -5.45 5.02 -8.18
CA PHE A 185 -6.29 5.62 -7.15
C PHE A 185 -7.80 5.45 -7.43
N MET A 186 -8.22 5.24 -8.68
CA MET A 186 -9.60 4.86 -9.02
C MET A 186 -9.87 3.41 -8.63
N TYR A 187 -8.96 2.47 -8.89
CA TYR A 187 -9.05 1.09 -8.39
C TYR A 187 -9.07 1.02 -6.87
N HIS A 188 -8.30 1.87 -6.19
CA HIS A 188 -8.35 2.02 -4.73
C HIS A 188 -9.72 2.52 -4.25
N GLY A 189 -10.34 3.42 -5.02
CA GLY A 189 -11.74 3.82 -4.79
C GLY A 189 -12.71 2.66 -4.96
N SER A 190 -12.53 1.81 -5.97
CA SER A 190 -13.33 0.60 -6.18
C SER A 190 -13.22 -0.38 -5.00
N GLU A 191 -12.00 -0.65 -4.53
CA GLU A 191 -11.77 -1.47 -3.34
C GLU A 191 -12.58 -0.98 -2.14
N HIS A 192 -12.45 0.31 -1.79
CA HIS A 192 -13.17 0.91 -0.66
C HIS A 192 -14.68 0.85 -0.81
N LYS A 193 -15.18 1.12 -2.02
CA LYS A 193 -16.62 1.10 -2.31
C LYS A 193 -17.19 -0.31 -2.19
N CYS A 194 -16.47 -1.34 -2.66
CA CYS A 194 -16.88 -2.74 -2.50
C CYS A 194 -16.97 -3.14 -1.01
N ILE A 195 -15.95 -2.80 -0.22
CA ILE A 195 -15.95 -3.09 1.23
C ILE A 195 -17.10 -2.36 1.92
N ASN A 196 -17.27 -1.06 1.66
CA ASN A 196 -18.34 -0.27 2.26
C ASN A 196 -19.73 -0.77 1.85
N CYS A 197 -19.93 -1.20 0.60
CA CYS A 197 -21.17 -1.78 0.12
C CYS A 197 -21.57 -2.99 0.97
N ILE A 198 -20.66 -3.92 1.16
CA ILE A 198 -20.88 -5.15 1.96
C ILE A 198 -21.15 -4.82 3.43
N GLU A 199 -20.35 -3.94 4.03
CA GLU A 199 -20.42 -3.59 5.47
C GLU A 199 -21.69 -2.79 5.82
N HIS A 200 -22.34 -2.15 4.83
CA HIS A 200 -23.65 -1.52 4.98
C HIS A 200 -24.83 -2.45 4.63
N GLY A 201 -24.58 -3.72 4.33
CA GLY A 201 -25.63 -4.69 4.08
C GLY A 201 -26.24 -4.62 2.67
N LEU A 202 -25.63 -3.87 1.76
CA LEU A 202 -26.09 -3.78 0.38
C LEU A 202 -25.63 -4.99 -0.45
N PRO A 203 -26.43 -5.50 -1.37
CA PRO A 203 -25.98 -6.49 -2.35
C PRO A 203 -24.80 -5.95 -3.16
N LEU A 204 -23.80 -6.80 -3.39
CA LEU A 204 -22.57 -6.42 -4.11
C LEU A 204 -22.84 -6.38 -5.62
N THR A 205 -23.42 -5.30 -6.08
CA THR A 205 -23.71 -5.01 -7.49
C THR A 205 -23.03 -3.71 -7.91
N VAL A 206 -22.74 -3.55 -9.19
CA VAL A 206 -22.13 -2.32 -9.73
C VAL A 206 -22.88 -1.07 -9.28
N GLU A 207 -24.23 -1.12 -9.33
CA GLU A 207 -25.07 0.01 -8.94
C GLU A 207 -24.91 0.39 -7.45
N ASN A 208 -24.93 -0.59 -6.55
CA ASN A 208 -24.80 -0.35 -5.11
C ASN A 208 -23.39 0.07 -4.73
N VAL A 209 -22.38 -0.56 -5.35
CA VAL A 209 -20.97 -0.19 -5.16
C VAL A 209 -20.73 1.25 -5.63
N ARG A 210 -21.29 1.65 -6.80
CA ARG A 210 -21.17 3.02 -7.30
C ARG A 210 -21.73 4.06 -6.31
N LYS A 211 -22.81 3.75 -5.59
CA LYS A 211 -23.42 4.63 -4.56
C LYS A 211 -22.67 4.60 -3.22
N SER A 212 -21.86 3.59 -2.98
CA SER A 212 -21.12 3.43 -1.72
C SER A 212 -19.98 4.43 -1.58
N SER A 213 -19.56 4.69 -0.33
CA SER A 213 -18.47 5.62 -0.04
C SER A 213 -17.11 5.08 -0.47
N LYS A 214 -16.27 5.93 -1.06
CA LYS A 214 -14.86 5.62 -1.33
C LYS A 214 -13.93 5.89 -0.14
N HIS A 215 -14.46 6.37 0.98
CA HIS A 215 -13.68 6.63 2.18
C HIS A 215 -13.86 5.48 3.18
N HIS A 216 -12.73 4.95 3.70
CA HIS A 216 -12.74 3.82 4.61
C HIS A 216 -11.73 4.02 5.76
N LYS A 217 -12.15 3.81 7.03
CA LYS A 217 -11.32 4.10 8.21
C LYS A 217 -10.06 3.24 8.33
N ARG A 218 -10.00 2.09 7.67
CA ARG A 218 -8.92 1.10 7.80
C ARG A 218 -8.00 1.01 6.57
N CYS A 219 -7.86 2.12 5.88
CA CYS A 219 -7.05 2.19 4.67
C CYS A 219 -5.55 2.23 4.99
N GLY A 220 -4.76 1.53 4.19
CA GLY A 220 -3.30 1.53 4.27
C GLY A 220 -2.65 2.91 4.04
N THR A 221 -3.27 3.78 3.22
CA THR A 221 -2.76 5.15 3.02
C THR A 221 -2.96 6.00 4.26
N SER A 222 -4.06 5.82 5.00
CA SER A 222 -4.26 6.45 6.32
C SER A 222 -3.20 6.01 7.32
N PHE A 223 -2.73 4.75 7.24
CA PHE A 223 -1.64 4.24 8.07
C PHE A 223 -0.35 5.03 7.86
N LEU A 224 0.03 5.34 6.62
CA LEU A 224 1.23 6.14 6.34
C LEU A 224 1.18 7.52 6.99
N LEU A 225 0.03 8.20 6.92
CA LEU A 225 -0.14 9.50 7.58
C LEU A 225 -0.02 9.38 9.10
N ILE A 226 -0.62 8.35 9.70
CA ILE A 226 -0.55 8.14 11.15
C ILE A 226 0.89 7.81 11.58
N VAL A 227 1.63 7.01 10.80
CA VAL A 227 3.06 6.78 11.02
C VAL A 227 3.84 8.10 11.04
N MET A 228 3.54 9.00 10.09
CA MET A 228 4.16 10.33 10.04
C MET A 228 3.85 11.15 11.31
N LEU A 229 2.59 11.24 11.70
CA LEU A 229 2.18 12.00 12.88
C LEU A 229 2.77 11.42 14.18
N ILE A 230 2.72 10.11 14.36
CA ILE A 230 3.32 9.43 15.51
C ILE A 230 4.83 9.60 15.52
N SER A 231 5.50 9.57 14.35
CA SER A 231 6.94 9.81 14.26
C SER A 231 7.35 11.19 14.75
N ILE A 232 6.53 12.21 14.49
CA ILE A 232 6.76 13.57 14.97
C ILE A 232 6.80 13.55 16.51
N LEU A 233 5.77 12.95 17.14
CA LEU A 233 5.70 12.86 18.59
C LEU A 233 6.91 12.13 19.18
N PHE A 234 7.29 10.96 18.65
CA PHE A 234 8.43 10.21 19.13
C PHE A 234 9.74 10.99 19.00
N PHE A 235 9.97 11.63 17.84
CA PHE A 235 11.23 12.35 17.59
C PHE A 235 11.36 13.64 18.40
N MET A 236 10.26 14.24 18.86
CA MET A 236 10.31 15.38 19.78
C MET A 236 10.92 15.04 21.14
N PHE A 237 10.85 13.79 21.56
CA PHE A 237 11.38 13.34 22.84
C PHE A 237 12.82 12.81 22.76
N ILE A 238 13.38 12.63 21.54
CA ILE A 238 14.77 12.22 21.37
C ILE A 238 15.68 13.43 21.58
N ARG A 239 16.35 13.46 22.74
CA ARG A 239 17.31 14.50 23.13
C ARG A 239 18.70 13.89 23.20
N VAL A 240 19.42 13.91 22.09
CA VAL A 240 20.78 13.38 21.99
C VAL A 240 21.63 14.37 21.22
N ASP A 241 22.77 14.76 21.78
CA ASP A 241 23.67 15.76 21.19
C ASP A 241 24.46 15.19 20.01
N SER A 242 24.75 13.91 20.03
CA SER A 242 25.47 13.21 18.97
C SER A 242 24.56 13.02 17.74
N LYS A 243 24.86 13.69 16.63
CA LYS A 243 24.12 13.57 15.36
C LYS A 243 24.03 12.13 14.84
N PRO A 244 25.12 11.32 14.80
CA PRO A 244 25.02 9.94 14.33
C PRO A 244 24.16 9.07 15.25
N LEU A 245 24.23 9.28 16.57
CA LEU A 245 23.39 8.55 17.53
C LEU A 245 21.92 8.95 17.39
N GLN A 246 21.63 10.23 17.13
CA GLN A 246 20.26 10.70 16.85
C GLN A 246 19.69 10.03 15.61
N LEU A 247 20.47 9.93 14.52
CA LEU A 247 20.05 9.24 13.31
C LEU A 247 19.82 7.75 13.55
N LEU A 248 20.72 7.09 14.25
CA LEU A 248 20.61 5.67 14.61
C LEU A 248 19.34 5.40 15.43
N LEU A 249 19.06 6.21 16.45
CA LEU A 249 17.85 6.08 17.26
C LEU A 249 16.57 6.26 16.42
N ARG A 250 16.55 7.20 15.49
CA ARG A 250 15.42 7.39 14.57
C ARG A 250 15.18 6.15 13.71
N LEU A 251 16.22 5.53 13.19
CA LEU A 251 16.12 4.29 12.40
C LEU A 251 15.62 3.12 13.25
N VAL A 252 16.15 2.95 14.45
CA VAL A 252 15.71 1.89 15.38
C VAL A 252 14.27 2.07 15.83
N LEU A 253 13.78 3.30 15.90
CA LEU A 253 12.38 3.59 16.26
C LEU A 253 11.39 3.37 15.13
N ILE A 254 11.79 3.27 13.86
CA ILE A 254 10.87 3.05 12.74
C ILE A 254 9.95 1.84 12.97
N PRO A 255 10.46 0.63 13.32
CA PRO A 255 9.60 -0.51 13.61
C PRO A 255 8.63 -0.26 14.77
N VAL A 256 9.10 0.42 15.83
CA VAL A 256 8.26 0.73 16.99
C VAL A 256 7.12 1.67 16.59
N ILE A 257 7.45 2.73 15.85
CA ILE A 257 6.46 3.70 15.34
C ILE A 257 5.45 3.00 14.43
N ALA A 258 5.91 2.13 13.52
CA ALA A 258 5.03 1.36 12.66
C ALA A 258 4.11 0.43 13.47
N GLY A 259 4.64 -0.24 14.50
CA GLY A 259 3.87 -1.10 15.39
C GLY A 259 2.80 -0.33 16.18
N VAL A 260 3.15 0.82 16.75
CA VAL A 260 2.20 1.70 17.47
C VAL A 260 1.12 2.23 16.53
N SER A 261 1.52 2.65 15.32
CA SER A 261 0.58 3.15 14.29
C SER A 261 -0.40 2.06 13.84
N TYR A 262 0.06 0.82 13.72
CA TYR A 262 -0.78 -0.32 13.42
C TYR A 262 -1.84 -0.57 14.50
N GLU A 263 -1.43 -0.54 15.80
CA GLU A 263 -2.37 -0.67 16.90
C GLU A 263 -3.42 0.44 16.90
N PHE A 264 -2.99 1.66 16.59
CA PHE A 264 -3.89 2.80 16.47
C PHE A 264 -4.95 2.58 15.38
N ILE A 265 -4.56 2.19 14.16
CA ILE A 265 -5.51 1.92 13.06
C ILE A 265 -6.43 0.75 13.39
N ARG A 266 -5.90 -0.29 14.03
CA ARG A 266 -6.68 -1.42 14.47
C ARG A 266 -7.76 -1.02 15.49
N LEU A 267 -7.43 -0.12 16.42
CA LEU A 267 -8.40 0.47 17.35
C LEU A 267 -9.43 1.32 16.60
N ALA A 268 -8.99 2.17 15.69
CA ALA A 268 -9.85 3.02 14.87
C ALA A 268 -10.86 2.22 14.03
N GLY A 269 -10.45 1.03 13.55
CA GLY A 269 -11.33 0.13 12.84
C GLY A 269 -12.30 -0.67 13.72
N ARG A 270 -12.03 -0.76 15.02
CA ARG A 270 -12.79 -1.60 15.96
C ARG A 270 -13.85 -0.84 16.74
N TYR A 271 -13.61 0.42 17.00
CA TYR A 271 -14.48 1.27 17.81
C TYR A 271 -15.03 2.41 16.96
N ASP A 272 -16.33 2.69 17.18
CA ASP A 272 -17.03 3.81 16.55
C ASP A 272 -17.51 4.75 17.65
N ASN A 273 -16.61 5.61 18.11
CA ASN A 273 -16.91 6.63 19.12
C ASN A 273 -16.36 8.00 18.67
N PRO A 274 -16.82 9.12 19.24
CA PRO A 274 -16.41 10.46 18.81
C PRO A 274 -14.90 10.69 18.83
N VAL A 275 -14.19 10.15 19.81
CA VAL A 275 -12.73 10.30 19.94
C VAL A 275 -12.00 9.60 18.79
N VAL A 276 -12.34 8.33 18.54
CA VAL A 276 -11.76 7.55 17.45
C VAL A 276 -12.10 8.17 16.10
N ASN A 277 -13.32 8.67 15.93
CA ASN A 277 -13.73 9.33 14.70
C ASN A 277 -12.93 10.61 14.45
N MET A 278 -12.73 11.45 15.46
CA MET A 278 -11.90 12.65 15.39
C MET A 278 -10.44 12.31 15.02
N LEU A 279 -9.87 11.30 15.66
CA LEU A 279 -8.49 10.86 15.39
C LEU A 279 -8.32 10.22 14.01
N SER A 280 -9.39 9.74 13.39
CA SER A 280 -9.38 9.17 12.05
C SER A 280 -9.50 10.24 10.94
N VAL A 281 -9.93 11.48 11.28
CA VAL A 281 -10.14 12.56 10.31
C VAL A 281 -8.91 12.83 9.43
N PRO A 282 -7.68 12.95 9.98
CA PRO A 282 -6.52 13.21 9.13
C PRO A 282 -6.33 12.13 8.05
N GLY A 283 -6.49 10.84 8.42
CA GLY A 283 -6.43 9.74 7.48
C GLY A 283 -7.50 9.80 6.39
N LEU A 284 -8.75 10.13 6.77
CA LEU A 284 -9.85 10.29 5.81
C LEU A 284 -9.63 11.49 4.87
N LEU A 285 -9.05 12.59 5.37
CA LEU A 285 -8.68 13.74 4.53
C LEU A 285 -7.61 13.36 3.49
N MET A 286 -6.62 12.57 3.87
CA MET A 286 -5.61 12.07 2.95
C MET A 286 -6.21 11.21 1.83
N GLN A 287 -7.25 10.42 2.12
CA GLN A 287 -7.93 9.61 1.11
C GLN A 287 -8.61 10.46 0.01
N ARG A 288 -8.92 11.74 0.25
CA ARG A 288 -9.38 12.64 -0.83
C ARG A 288 -8.35 12.79 -1.96
N MET A 289 -7.08 12.60 -1.64
CA MET A 289 -5.97 12.67 -2.60
C MET A 289 -5.67 11.29 -3.20
N THR A 290 -5.77 10.23 -2.42
CA THR A 290 -5.32 8.87 -2.75
C THR A 290 -6.44 7.89 -3.14
N THR A 291 -7.71 8.34 -3.14
CA THR A 291 -8.85 7.59 -3.67
C THR A 291 -9.67 8.45 -4.61
N LYS A 292 -9.91 7.95 -5.81
CA LYS A 292 -10.71 8.62 -6.84
C LYS A 292 -11.99 7.83 -7.12
N GLU A 293 -12.96 8.45 -7.81
CA GLU A 293 -14.17 7.75 -8.25
C GLU A 293 -13.80 6.75 -9.35
N PRO A 294 -14.09 5.45 -9.16
CA PRO A 294 -13.92 4.44 -10.18
C PRO A 294 -15.05 4.53 -11.22
N ASP A 295 -14.76 4.08 -12.44
CA ASP A 295 -15.78 3.74 -13.42
C ASP A 295 -16.38 2.35 -13.15
N ASP A 296 -17.37 1.96 -13.94
CA ASP A 296 -18.08 0.70 -13.77
C ASP A 296 -17.19 -0.52 -14.05
N GLU A 297 -16.31 -0.42 -15.03
CA GLU A 297 -15.36 -1.49 -15.37
C GLU A 297 -14.40 -1.76 -14.21
N MET A 298 -13.93 -0.72 -13.52
CA MET A 298 -13.09 -0.85 -12.32
C MET A 298 -13.88 -1.40 -11.13
N ILE A 299 -15.17 -1.08 -11.03
CA ILE A 299 -16.05 -1.65 -9.99
C ILE A 299 -16.22 -3.15 -10.21
N GLU A 300 -16.42 -3.61 -11.45
CA GLU A 300 -16.51 -5.04 -11.79
C GLU A 300 -15.26 -5.81 -11.35
N VAL A 301 -14.08 -5.27 -11.57
CA VAL A 301 -12.80 -5.86 -11.09
C VAL A 301 -12.77 -5.95 -9.56
N GLY A 302 -13.21 -4.89 -8.87
CA GLY A 302 -13.31 -4.90 -7.41
C GLY A 302 -14.28 -5.97 -6.89
N ILE A 303 -15.44 -6.11 -7.51
CA ILE A 303 -16.44 -7.14 -7.20
C ILE A 303 -15.84 -8.54 -7.42
N ALA A 304 -15.25 -8.79 -8.58
CA ALA A 304 -14.59 -10.07 -8.89
C ALA A 304 -13.52 -10.45 -7.87
N SER A 305 -12.71 -9.49 -7.43
CA SER A 305 -11.68 -9.70 -6.41
C SER A 305 -12.27 -10.07 -5.04
N VAL A 306 -13.39 -9.43 -4.64
CA VAL A 306 -14.09 -9.76 -3.40
C VAL A 306 -14.69 -11.16 -3.46
N GLU A 307 -15.47 -11.46 -4.49
CA GLU A 307 -16.19 -12.74 -4.65
C GLU A 307 -15.23 -13.93 -4.70
N ALA A 308 -14.03 -13.74 -5.20
CA ALA A 308 -13.00 -14.76 -5.25
C ALA A 308 -12.51 -15.21 -3.86
N VAL A 309 -12.63 -14.38 -2.80
CA VAL A 309 -12.09 -14.68 -1.46
C VAL A 309 -13.08 -14.58 -0.32
N PHE A 310 -14.26 -14.01 -0.56
CA PHE A 310 -15.19 -13.68 0.50
C PHE A 310 -16.64 -13.94 0.10
N ASP A 311 -17.28 -14.84 0.81
CA ASP A 311 -18.73 -15.09 0.70
C ASP A 311 -19.47 -13.98 1.49
N TRP A 312 -19.68 -12.85 0.79
CA TRP A 312 -20.32 -11.68 1.37
C TRP A 312 -21.79 -11.90 1.72
N LYS A 313 -22.51 -12.78 0.98
CA LYS A 313 -23.93 -13.11 1.24
C LYS A 313 -24.07 -13.80 2.56
N LYS A 314 -23.31 -14.88 2.74
CA LYS A 314 -23.27 -15.63 4.00
C LYS A 314 -22.84 -14.75 5.17
N TRP A 315 -21.84 -13.88 4.97
CA TRP A 315 -21.39 -12.96 6.01
C TRP A 315 -22.47 -11.96 6.42
N GLN A 316 -23.23 -11.39 5.46
CA GLN A 316 -24.33 -10.48 5.74
C GLN A 316 -25.45 -11.17 6.52
N GLU A 317 -25.83 -12.40 6.15
CA GLU A 317 -26.81 -13.23 6.86
C GLU A 317 -26.39 -13.52 8.29
N GLU A 318 -25.16 -14.04 8.50
CA GLU A 318 -24.63 -14.37 9.83
C GLU A 318 -24.50 -13.19 10.77
N ASN A 319 -24.34 -11.99 10.20
CA ASN A 319 -24.16 -10.75 10.97
C ASN A 319 -25.41 -9.89 11.09
N ASN A 320 -26.55 -10.29 10.51
CA ASN A 320 -27.79 -9.53 10.45
C ASN A 320 -27.58 -8.10 9.92
N VAL A 321 -26.83 -7.97 8.82
CA VAL A 321 -26.45 -6.68 8.19
C VAL A 321 -27.19 -6.48 6.87
N CYS A 322 -28.29 -7.16 6.61
CA CYS A 322 -29.07 -6.93 5.39
C CYS A 322 -29.74 -5.55 5.45
N ALA A 323 -29.65 -4.79 4.37
CA ALA A 323 -30.42 -3.56 4.19
C ALA A 323 -31.91 -3.94 4.13
N HIS A 324 -32.71 -3.34 5.01
CA HIS A 324 -34.17 -3.43 5.00
C HIS A 324 -34.75 -2.49 3.94
#